data_a2d3f1f84079903be83a3bf778ff84ae
#
_entry.id   a2d3f1f84079903be83a3bf778ff84ae
#
_cell.length_a   1.000
_cell.length_b   1.000
_cell.length_c   1.000
_cell.angle_alpha   90.00
_cell.angle_beta   90.00
_cell.angle_gamma   90.00
#
_symmetry.space_group_name_H-M   'P 1'
#
loop_
_entity.id
_entity.type
_entity.pdbx_description
1 polymer ?
#
loop_
_entity_poly.entity_id
_entity_poly.type
_entity_poly.pdbx_seq_one_letter_code
_entity_poly.pdbx_strand_id
1 'polypeptide(L)'
;MSAQGAVAFALAHVGDGYIYGSTGWTCSPARREQQAEQYPEYQNNILNVGAKWDGKTCWDCATFTRACAKAGGATLPSGATSQWRSGAWDAKGTIDQLPEGAVAMLYRQKGEIMQHTGLYLGDGTVIDARGTKYGVMHQARDKYAWTHYAIPKGWDTEEEKGEEQTMQTMVVTADSGSTVNLRTRPDKAASVLAQVPIGEAVQVLGREDGWATIQRDGVTGYMMAQYLKAQGEAAPTLEERVKQLEKRVTALEGGRG
;
A
#
# COMPACT_ATOMS: atom_id res chain seq x y z
N MET A 1 0.76 -11.43 -12.10
CA MET A 1 1.39 -10.96 -10.85
C MET A 1 1.50 -9.45 -10.95
N SER A 2 1.22 -8.69 -9.94
CA SER A 2 1.23 -7.22 -10.05
C SER A 2 1.92 -6.58 -8.85
N ALA A 3 2.91 -5.73 -9.09
CA ALA A 3 3.57 -4.93 -8.08
C ALA A 3 2.58 -4.07 -7.27
N GLN A 4 1.44 -3.70 -7.87
CA GLN A 4 0.40 -2.91 -7.21
C GLN A 4 -0.25 -3.62 -6.02
N GLY A 5 -0.41 -4.94 -6.07
CA GLY A 5 -0.87 -5.70 -4.90
C GLY A 5 0.09 -5.57 -3.71
N ALA A 6 1.39 -5.56 -3.96
CA ALA A 6 2.40 -5.34 -2.92
C ALA A 6 2.35 -3.91 -2.37
N VAL A 7 2.19 -2.91 -3.24
CA VAL A 7 2.06 -1.49 -2.86
C VAL A 7 0.81 -1.29 -2.00
N ALA A 8 -0.34 -1.80 -2.44
CA ALA A 8 -1.60 -1.70 -1.70
C ALA A 8 -1.49 -2.36 -0.31
N PHE A 9 -0.90 -3.55 -0.23
CA PHE A 9 -0.65 -4.22 1.04
C PHE A 9 0.24 -3.37 1.95
N ALA A 10 1.36 -2.86 1.46
CA ALA A 10 2.30 -2.08 2.25
C ALA A 10 1.65 -0.80 2.81
N LEU A 11 0.90 -0.07 1.98
CA LEU A 11 0.17 1.12 2.37
C LEU A 11 -0.86 0.85 3.47
N ALA A 12 -1.58 -0.28 3.38
CA ALA A 12 -2.59 -0.67 4.36
C ALA A 12 -2.01 -0.99 5.75
N HIS A 13 -0.70 -1.27 5.81
CA HIS A 13 0.00 -1.64 7.05
C HIS A 13 0.89 -0.53 7.62
N VAL A 14 0.88 0.67 7.04
CA VAL A 14 1.58 1.83 7.62
C VAL A 14 1.01 2.15 9.00
N GLY A 15 1.90 2.25 10.00
CA GLY A 15 1.52 2.45 11.40
C GLY A 15 1.34 1.16 12.22
N ASP A 16 1.51 -0.01 11.59
CA ASP A 16 1.67 -1.28 12.30
C ASP A 16 2.93 -1.28 13.15
N GLY A 17 2.99 -2.19 14.12
CA GLY A 17 4.12 -2.33 15.02
C GLY A 17 5.30 -3.08 14.41
N TYR A 18 6.41 -3.05 15.14
CA TYR A 18 7.57 -3.89 14.88
C TYR A 18 7.94 -4.68 16.13
N ILE A 19 8.01 -5.99 15.98
CA ILE A 19 8.65 -6.90 16.93
C ILE A 19 9.60 -7.80 16.14
N TYR A 20 10.84 -7.97 16.59
CA TYR A 20 11.81 -8.84 15.91
C TYR A 20 11.28 -10.27 15.80
N GLY A 21 11.33 -10.85 14.61
CA GLY A 21 10.81 -12.19 14.29
C GLY A 21 9.27 -12.28 14.20
N SER A 22 8.53 -11.18 14.31
CA SER A 22 7.07 -11.20 14.14
C SER A 22 6.67 -11.37 12.67
N THR A 23 5.50 -11.99 12.44
CA THR A 23 5.05 -12.42 11.11
C THR A 23 3.65 -11.92 10.75
N GLY A 24 3.26 -10.77 11.26
CA GLY A 24 1.92 -10.20 11.05
C GLY A 24 0.89 -10.62 12.09
N TRP A 25 1.33 -11.00 13.27
CA TRP A 25 0.42 -11.31 14.38
C TRP A 25 0.11 -10.08 15.24
N THR A 26 -1.03 -10.11 15.93
CA THR A 26 -1.41 -9.06 16.88
C THR A 26 -0.52 -9.14 18.11
N CYS A 27 0.11 -8.00 18.47
CA CYS A 27 0.98 -7.88 19.63
C CYS A 27 0.17 -7.98 20.94
N SER A 28 0.74 -8.70 21.90
CA SER A 28 0.23 -8.79 23.27
C SER A 28 1.38 -9.09 24.22
N PRO A 29 1.24 -8.87 25.54
CA PRO A 29 2.26 -9.24 26.53
C PRO A 29 2.74 -10.69 26.37
N ALA A 30 1.81 -11.65 26.29
CA ALA A 30 2.15 -13.06 26.16
C ALA A 30 2.91 -13.39 24.85
N ARG A 31 2.53 -12.73 23.73
CA ARG A 31 3.27 -12.87 22.45
C ARG A 31 4.67 -12.29 22.54
N ARG A 32 4.84 -11.17 23.22
CA ARG A 32 6.16 -10.55 23.42
C ARG A 32 7.06 -11.42 24.32
N GLU A 33 6.51 -11.98 25.40
CA GLU A 33 7.24 -12.91 26.28
C GLU A 33 7.73 -14.12 25.47
N GLN A 34 6.87 -14.80 24.73
CA GLN A 34 7.23 -15.92 23.87
C GLN A 34 8.32 -15.53 22.84
N GLN A 35 8.20 -14.34 22.26
CA GLN A 35 9.16 -13.85 21.27
C GLN A 35 10.52 -13.52 21.92
N ALA A 36 10.53 -12.97 23.13
CA ALA A 36 11.73 -12.66 23.89
C ALA A 36 12.50 -13.93 24.33
N GLU A 37 11.79 -15.00 24.65
CA GLU A 37 12.38 -16.32 24.91
C GLU A 37 13.07 -16.88 23.66
N GLN A 38 12.46 -16.71 22.50
CA GLN A 38 13.02 -17.18 21.22
C GLN A 38 14.23 -16.34 20.78
N TYR A 39 14.27 -15.05 21.13
CA TYR A 39 15.30 -14.10 20.71
C TYR A 39 15.83 -13.30 21.92
N PRO A 40 16.58 -13.93 22.82
CA PRO A 40 17.05 -13.32 24.07
C PRO A 40 17.96 -12.10 23.86
N GLU A 41 18.69 -12.04 22.74
CA GLU A 41 19.51 -10.88 22.37
C GLU A 41 18.69 -9.61 22.08
N TYR A 42 17.40 -9.75 21.77
CA TYR A 42 16.46 -8.65 21.53
C TYR A 42 15.45 -8.45 22.67
N GLN A 43 15.59 -9.18 23.80
CA GLN A 43 14.63 -9.25 24.88
C GLN A 43 14.18 -7.86 25.36
N ASN A 44 15.13 -6.96 25.62
CA ASN A 44 14.79 -5.60 26.10
C ASN A 44 13.93 -4.82 25.07
N ASN A 45 14.28 -4.90 23.79
CA ASN A 45 13.50 -4.25 22.74
C ASN A 45 12.12 -4.86 22.60
N ILE A 46 11.99 -6.17 22.70
CA ILE A 46 10.73 -6.89 22.55
C ILE A 46 9.80 -6.60 23.73
N LEU A 47 10.29 -6.75 24.97
CA LEU A 47 9.46 -6.64 26.17
C LEU A 47 9.13 -5.18 26.53
N ASN A 48 10.10 -4.28 26.50
CA ASN A 48 9.96 -2.92 26.99
C ASN A 48 9.57 -1.93 25.89
N VAL A 49 10.39 -1.82 24.84
CA VAL A 49 10.12 -0.88 23.73
C VAL A 49 8.91 -1.34 22.92
N GLY A 50 8.73 -2.65 22.76
CA GLY A 50 7.66 -3.28 22.00
C GLY A 50 6.28 -3.20 22.66
N ALA A 51 6.21 -2.93 23.97
CA ALA A 51 4.94 -2.84 24.72
C ALA A 51 3.95 -1.81 24.13
N LYS A 52 4.45 -0.75 23.52
CA LYS A 52 3.63 0.26 22.86
C LYS A 52 2.83 -0.26 21.65
N TRP A 53 3.16 -1.45 21.17
CA TRP A 53 2.51 -2.09 20.04
C TRP A 53 1.39 -3.06 20.44
N ASP A 54 1.13 -3.23 21.74
CA ASP A 54 0.05 -4.11 22.20
C ASP A 54 -1.29 -3.74 21.54
N GLY A 55 -1.99 -4.75 21.01
CA GLY A 55 -3.21 -4.61 20.23
C GLY A 55 -3.02 -4.31 18.74
N LYS A 56 -1.79 -4.01 18.28
CA LYS A 56 -1.49 -3.77 16.87
C LYS A 56 -0.90 -5.00 16.18
N THR A 57 -1.09 -5.10 14.87
CA THR A 57 -0.35 -6.04 14.03
C THR A 57 1.14 -5.69 14.05
N CYS A 58 2.02 -6.70 14.14
CA CYS A 58 3.45 -6.51 14.19
C CYS A 58 4.19 -7.35 13.15
N TRP A 59 5.21 -6.73 12.57
CA TRP A 59 6.10 -7.31 11.55
C TRP A 59 7.56 -7.13 11.96
N ASP A 60 8.45 -8.00 11.44
CA ASP A 60 9.84 -7.61 11.24
C ASP A 60 10.06 -7.18 9.78
N CYS A 61 11.26 -6.69 9.45
CA CYS A 61 11.52 -6.16 8.12
C CYS A 61 11.37 -7.21 7.01
N ALA A 62 11.87 -8.42 7.23
CA ALA A 62 11.88 -9.49 6.24
C ALA A 62 10.51 -10.16 6.08
N THR A 63 9.76 -10.30 7.16
CA THR A 63 8.40 -10.86 7.12
C THR A 63 7.42 -9.87 6.51
N PHE A 64 7.59 -8.57 6.75
CA PHE A 64 6.83 -7.52 6.10
C PHE A 64 7.03 -7.53 4.57
N THR A 65 8.27 -7.48 4.10
CA THR A 65 8.54 -7.52 2.65
C THR A 65 8.12 -8.83 2.00
N ARG A 66 8.21 -9.96 2.72
CA ARG A 66 7.68 -11.24 2.26
C ARG A 66 6.16 -11.20 2.10
N ALA A 67 5.45 -10.54 3.01
CA ALA A 67 3.99 -10.38 2.92
C ALA A 67 3.61 -9.44 1.76
N CYS A 68 4.35 -8.34 1.57
CA CYS A 68 4.20 -7.47 0.38
C CYS A 68 4.40 -8.26 -0.92
N ALA A 69 5.50 -9.03 -1.01
CA ALA A 69 5.77 -9.86 -2.18
C ALA A 69 4.63 -10.85 -2.47
N LYS A 70 4.13 -11.52 -1.42
CA LYS A 70 2.99 -12.46 -1.54
C LYS A 70 1.72 -11.77 -2.05
N ALA A 71 1.43 -10.56 -1.58
CA ALA A 71 0.29 -9.77 -2.05
C ALA A 71 0.45 -9.36 -3.53
N GLY A 72 1.69 -9.16 -4.00
CA GLY A 72 2.02 -8.96 -5.41
C GLY A 72 2.18 -10.24 -6.23
N GLY A 73 1.84 -11.41 -5.67
CA GLY A 73 1.93 -12.71 -6.35
C GLY A 73 3.32 -13.35 -6.35
N ALA A 74 4.34 -12.74 -5.74
CA ALA A 74 5.69 -13.28 -5.66
C ALA A 74 5.94 -14.03 -4.33
N THR A 75 6.87 -14.98 -4.34
CA THR A 75 7.24 -15.76 -3.15
C THR A 75 8.68 -15.49 -2.75
N LEU A 76 8.88 -15.04 -1.51
CA LEU A 76 10.20 -14.81 -0.93
C LEU A 76 10.45 -15.73 0.27
N PRO A 77 11.70 -16.19 0.49
CA PRO A 77 12.06 -16.94 1.69
C PRO A 77 12.07 -16.06 2.94
N SER A 78 12.25 -16.68 4.11
CA SER A 78 12.42 -15.96 5.37
C SER A 78 13.82 -15.34 5.47
N GLY A 79 13.90 -14.14 6.07
CA GLY A 79 15.14 -13.41 6.33
C GLY A 79 15.69 -12.64 5.11
N ALA A 80 16.10 -11.38 5.33
CA ALA A 80 16.51 -10.46 4.27
C ALA A 80 17.69 -10.99 3.43
N THR A 81 18.69 -11.61 4.06
CA THR A 81 19.83 -12.23 3.35
C THR A 81 19.39 -13.40 2.48
N SER A 82 18.51 -14.25 2.97
CA SER A 82 17.97 -15.37 2.20
C SER A 82 17.10 -14.89 1.04
N GLN A 83 16.31 -13.84 1.23
CA GLN A 83 15.57 -13.16 0.16
C GLN A 83 16.52 -12.68 -0.95
N TRP A 84 17.54 -11.90 -0.58
CA TRP A 84 18.53 -11.39 -1.53
C TRP A 84 19.24 -12.49 -2.33
N ARG A 85 19.60 -13.59 -1.67
CA ARG A 85 20.30 -14.73 -2.28
C ARG A 85 19.39 -15.65 -3.09
N SER A 86 18.09 -15.50 -2.99
CA SER A 86 17.13 -16.35 -3.71
C SER A 86 17.17 -16.12 -5.21
N GLY A 87 16.56 -17.05 -5.97
CA GLY A 87 16.34 -16.93 -7.41
C GLY A 87 15.00 -16.23 -7.77
N ALA A 88 14.41 -15.46 -6.86
CA ALA A 88 13.07 -14.88 -7.02
C ALA A 88 13.06 -13.56 -7.81
N TRP A 89 14.17 -13.14 -8.41
CA TRP A 89 14.36 -11.82 -8.98
C TRP A 89 14.48 -11.85 -10.50
N ASP A 90 13.80 -10.93 -11.18
CA ASP A 90 14.03 -10.62 -12.61
C ASP A 90 15.21 -9.66 -12.75
N ALA A 91 15.34 -8.70 -11.83
CA ALA A 91 16.48 -7.80 -11.78
C ALA A 91 16.93 -7.56 -10.33
N LYS A 92 18.21 -7.41 -10.12
CA LYS A 92 18.79 -6.94 -8.85
C LYS A 92 20.15 -6.31 -9.07
N GLY A 93 20.51 -5.36 -8.22
CA GLY A 93 21.76 -4.62 -8.31
C GLY A 93 21.98 -3.68 -7.14
N THR A 94 22.95 -2.80 -7.27
CA THR A 94 23.20 -1.72 -6.33
C THR A 94 22.15 -0.61 -6.48
N ILE A 95 21.94 0.19 -5.45
CA ILE A 95 20.83 1.17 -5.39
C ILE A 95 20.91 2.26 -6.46
N ASP A 96 22.08 2.56 -6.96
CA ASP A 96 22.34 3.49 -8.06
C ASP A 96 21.84 2.97 -9.42
N GLN A 97 21.66 1.65 -9.54
CA GLN A 97 21.14 0.96 -10.73
C GLN A 97 19.63 0.72 -10.68
N LEU A 98 18.95 1.20 -9.62
CA LEU A 98 17.50 1.04 -9.49
C LEU A 98 16.79 1.73 -10.65
N PRO A 99 16.01 0.99 -11.47
CA PRO A 99 15.26 1.60 -12.57
C PRO A 99 14.27 2.65 -12.07
N GLU A 100 14.15 3.74 -12.81
CA GLU A 100 13.18 4.79 -12.50
C GLU A 100 11.75 4.25 -12.60
N GLY A 101 10.90 4.62 -11.65
CA GLY A 101 9.50 4.20 -11.62
C GLY A 101 9.26 2.75 -11.21
N ALA A 102 10.29 1.91 -11.12
CA ALA A 102 10.11 0.50 -10.79
C ALA A 102 9.76 0.27 -9.32
N VAL A 103 8.73 -0.51 -9.04
CA VAL A 103 8.47 -1.04 -7.70
C VAL A 103 9.46 -2.16 -7.38
N ALA A 104 10.16 -2.07 -6.26
CA ALA A 104 11.24 -3.01 -5.93
C ALA A 104 11.38 -3.26 -4.42
N MET A 105 11.93 -4.42 -4.06
CA MET A 105 12.44 -4.64 -2.71
C MET A 105 13.78 -3.94 -2.58
N LEU A 106 13.95 -3.12 -1.53
CA LEU A 106 15.23 -2.51 -1.19
C LEU A 106 15.89 -3.25 -0.05
N TYR A 107 17.21 -3.25 -0.09
CA TYR A 107 18.05 -3.90 0.92
C TYR A 107 19.14 -2.96 1.41
N ARG A 108 19.46 -3.08 2.70
CA ARG A 108 20.64 -2.45 3.28
C ARG A 108 21.63 -3.55 3.63
N GLN A 109 22.76 -3.56 2.97
CA GLN A 109 23.88 -4.45 3.27
C GLN A 109 24.75 -3.90 4.42
N LYS A 110 25.16 -4.79 5.31
CA LYS A 110 26.20 -4.51 6.32
C LYS A 110 27.11 -5.74 6.40
N GLY A 111 28.37 -5.56 6.00
CA GLY A 111 29.28 -6.70 5.80
C GLY A 111 28.73 -7.66 4.74
N GLU A 112 28.62 -8.94 5.06
CA GLU A 112 28.16 -9.98 4.14
C GLU A 112 26.64 -10.26 4.19
N ILE A 113 25.89 -9.55 5.04
CA ILE A 113 24.46 -9.78 5.25
C ILE A 113 23.61 -8.60 4.78
N MET A 114 22.40 -8.90 4.33
CA MET A 114 21.35 -7.91 4.19
C MET A 114 20.69 -7.70 5.54
N GLN A 115 21.02 -6.57 6.19
CA GLN A 115 20.60 -6.29 7.56
C GLN A 115 19.14 -5.82 7.63
N HIS A 116 18.65 -5.19 6.56
CA HIS A 116 17.32 -4.60 6.52
C HIS A 116 16.74 -4.67 5.10
N THR A 117 15.41 -4.64 5.01
CA THR A 117 14.67 -4.63 3.74
C THR A 117 13.37 -3.83 3.85
N GLY A 118 12.90 -3.31 2.73
CA GLY A 118 11.66 -2.53 2.59
C GLY A 118 11.12 -2.59 1.16
N LEU A 119 9.93 -2.08 0.93
CA LEU A 119 9.31 -1.96 -0.39
C LEU A 119 9.43 -0.52 -0.89
N TYR A 120 10.10 -0.32 -2.01
CA TYR A 120 10.13 0.92 -2.79
C TYR A 120 8.91 0.98 -3.70
N LEU A 121 8.22 2.11 -3.71
CA LEU A 121 6.93 2.25 -4.41
C LEU A 121 7.06 2.73 -5.86
N GLY A 122 8.28 3.03 -6.32
CA GLY A 122 8.53 3.59 -7.65
C GLY A 122 8.44 5.12 -7.72
N ASP A 123 7.93 5.76 -6.68
CA ASP A 123 7.63 7.20 -6.60
C ASP A 123 8.65 8.02 -5.77
N GLY A 124 9.79 7.43 -5.44
CA GLY A 124 10.77 8.05 -4.55
C GLY A 124 10.56 7.73 -3.07
N THR A 125 9.54 6.94 -2.70
CA THR A 125 9.22 6.59 -1.32
C THR A 125 9.37 5.10 -1.02
N VAL A 126 9.53 4.76 0.27
CA VAL A 126 9.69 3.38 0.77
C VAL A 126 8.78 3.15 1.96
N ILE A 127 8.18 1.97 2.01
CA ILE A 127 7.51 1.45 3.21
C ILE A 127 8.32 0.29 3.76
N ASP A 128 8.70 0.37 5.04
CA ASP A 128 9.46 -0.67 5.70
C ASP A 128 9.12 -0.79 7.19
N ALA A 129 9.21 -2.00 7.70
CA ALA A 129 9.16 -2.26 9.14
C ALA A 129 10.53 -1.93 9.74
N ARG A 130 10.71 -0.68 10.20
CA ARG A 130 11.99 -0.04 10.51
C ARG A 130 12.66 -0.54 11.79
N GLY A 131 11.90 -1.01 12.73
CA GLY A 131 12.38 -1.48 14.02
C GLY A 131 11.43 -1.12 15.15
N THR A 132 11.68 -1.69 16.34
CA THR A 132 10.73 -1.64 17.48
C THR A 132 10.32 -0.23 17.89
N LYS A 133 11.22 0.76 17.72
CA LYS A 133 10.91 2.17 18.02
C LYS A 133 9.94 2.78 17.02
N TYR A 134 9.93 2.35 15.76
CA TYR A 134 9.29 3.06 14.66
C TYR A 134 8.06 2.34 14.10
N GLY A 135 8.04 1.01 14.09
CA GLY A 135 7.01 0.21 13.42
C GLY A 135 7.16 0.22 11.91
N VAL A 136 6.05 0.08 11.22
CA VAL A 136 5.97 0.20 9.74
C VAL A 136 5.81 1.66 9.36
N MET A 137 6.79 2.17 8.60
CA MET A 137 6.90 3.57 8.22
C MET A 137 6.80 3.75 6.70
N HIS A 138 6.21 4.86 6.28
CA HIS A 138 6.25 5.36 4.92
C HIS A 138 7.08 6.65 4.88
N GLN A 139 8.13 6.69 4.07
CA GLN A 139 9.04 7.84 4.02
C GLN A 139 9.80 7.91 2.69
N ALA A 140 10.42 9.06 2.42
CA ALA A 140 11.30 9.23 1.26
C ALA A 140 12.49 8.24 1.32
N ARG A 141 12.87 7.69 0.17
CA ARG A 141 13.94 6.69 0.01
C ARG A 141 15.28 7.17 0.59
N ASP A 142 15.60 8.45 0.43
CA ASP A 142 16.86 9.07 0.88
C ASP A 142 17.00 9.19 2.41
N LYS A 143 15.92 8.98 3.16
CA LYS A 143 15.93 8.99 4.64
C LYS A 143 16.55 7.74 5.26
N TYR A 144 16.97 6.78 4.44
CA TYR A 144 17.64 5.57 4.91
C TYR A 144 18.72 5.11 3.92
N ALA A 145 19.84 4.58 4.44
CA ALA A 145 20.99 4.19 3.63
C ALA A 145 20.76 2.82 2.94
N TRP A 146 19.87 2.80 1.97
CA TRP A 146 19.67 1.65 1.09
C TRP A 146 20.90 1.43 0.22
N THR A 147 21.26 0.18 -0.04
CA THR A 147 22.47 -0.18 -0.79
C THR A 147 22.17 -0.99 -2.04
N HIS A 148 21.09 -1.76 -2.04
CA HIS A 148 20.72 -2.67 -3.12
C HIS A 148 19.23 -2.65 -3.36
N TYR A 149 18.83 -3.08 -4.57
CA TYR A 149 17.45 -3.32 -4.96
C TYR A 149 17.29 -4.72 -5.58
N ALA A 150 16.07 -5.23 -5.58
CA ALA A 150 15.70 -6.42 -6.33
C ALA A 150 14.22 -6.35 -6.74
N ILE A 151 13.92 -6.66 -8.00
CA ILE A 151 12.57 -6.70 -8.57
C ILE A 151 12.14 -8.16 -8.63
N PRO A 152 11.05 -8.54 -7.94
CA PRO A 152 10.52 -9.90 -7.99
C PRO A 152 10.10 -10.32 -9.40
N LYS A 153 10.25 -11.62 -9.70
CA LYS A 153 9.83 -12.20 -10.98
C LYS A 153 8.36 -11.93 -11.26
N GLY A 154 8.08 -11.47 -12.48
CA GLY A 154 6.75 -11.15 -12.96
C GLY A 154 6.14 -9.89 -12.34
N TRP A 155 6.96 -9.05 -11.68
CA TRP A 155 6.57 -7.67 -11.42
C TRP A 155 6.93 -6.84 -12.65
N ASP A 156 5.95 -6.06 -13.13
CA ASP A 156 6.09 -5.28 -14.36
C ASP A 156 7.31 -4.35 -14.26
N THR A 157 8.29 -4.58 -15.12
CA THR A 157 9.28 -3.59 -15.49
C THR A 157 8.67 -2.72 -16.59
N GLU A 158 9.15 -1.50 -16.80
CA GLU A 158 8.58 -0.52 -17.74
C GLU A 158 8.30 -1.06 -19.17
N GLU A 159 8.87 -2.20 -19.56
CA GLU A 159 8.69 -2.80 -20.88
C GLU A 159 7.32 -3.47 -21.09
N GLU A 160 6.54 -3.78 -20.04
CA GLU A 160 5.18 -4.33 -20.15
C GLU A 160 4.07 -3.30 -19.89
N LYS A 161 4.39 -2.01 -19.84
CA LYS A 161 3.40 -0.92 -19.88
C LYS A 161 2.73 -0.76 -21.25
N GLY A 162 2.52 -1.87 -21.95
CA GLY A 162 1.76 -1.94 -23.21
C GLY A 162 0.24 -1.82 -23.04
N GLU A 163 -0.29 -1.77 -21.83
CA GLU A 163 -1.61 -1.26 -21.50
C GLU A 163 -1.42 -0.18 -20.43
N GLU A 164 -1.33 1.02 -20.91
CA GLU A 164 -1.32 2.29 -20.20
C GLU A 164 -2.40 2.31 -19.10
N GLN A 165 -2.09 1.85 -17.91
CA GLN A 165 -2.80 2.37 -16.74
C GLN A 165 -2.30 3.81 -16.55
N THR A 166 -2.75 4.67 -17.46
CA THR A 166 -2.62 6.11 -17.33
C THR A 166 -3.06 6.48 -15.95
N MET A 167 -2.18 7.12 -15.18
CA MET A 167 -2.59 7.88 -14.00
C MET A 167 -3.71 8.80 -14.47
N GLN A 168 -4.93 8.36 -14.27
CA GLN A 168 -6.09 9.07 -14.79
C GLN A 168 -6.44 10.14 -13.78
N THR A 169 -6.24 11.40 -14.15
CA THR A 169 -6.78 12.48 -13.36
C THR A 169 -8.30 12.45 -13.46
N MET A 170 -8.94 12.24 -12.32
CA MET A 170 -10.40 12.19 -12.23
C MET A 170 -10.91 13.23 -11.26
N VAL A 171 -12.14 13.65 -11.44
CA VAL A 171 -12.79 14.63 -10.58
C VAL A 171 -13.69 13.91 -9.59
N VAL A 172 -13.58 14.26 -8.32
CA VAL A 172 -14.43 13.74 -7.24
C VAL A 172 -15.85 14.29 -7.40
N THR A 173 -16.85 13.41 -7.41
CA THR A 173 -18.26 13.74 -7.56
C THR A 173 -19.12 13.02 -6.53
N ALA A 174 -20.23 13.65 -6.12
CA ALA A 174 -21.30 12.98 -5.39
C ALA A 174 -22.63 13.73 -5.62
N ASP A 175 -23.74 13.05 -5.45
CA ASP A 175 -25.08 13.64 -5.64
C ASP A 175 -25.47 14.56 -4.47
N SER A 176 -24.80 14.45 -3.33
CA SER A 176 -25.06 15.24 -2.12
C SER A 176 -23.81 15.36 -1.26
N GLY A 177 -23.79 16.37 -0.38
CA GLY A 177 -22.64 16.66 0.48
C GLY A 177 -21.64 17.60 -0.19
N SER A 178 -20.53 17.89 0.48
CA SER A 178 -19.44 18.75 0.00
C SER A 178 -18.14 18.01 -0.20
N THR A 179 -17.99 16.82 0.39
CA THR A 179 -16.76 16.02 0.39
C THR A 179 -17.04 14.54 0.26
N VAL A 180 -16.03 13.78 -0.19
CA VAL A 180 -16.02 12.32 -0.22
C VAL A 180 -14.85 11.80 0.63
N ASN A 181 -15.08 10.74 1.40
CA ASN A 181 -14.05 10.18 2.28
C ASN A 181 -12.99 9.40 1.50
N LEU A 182 -11.73 9.74 1.72
CA LEU A 182 -10.56 8.94 1.39
C LEU A 182 -10.22 8.05 2.59
N ARG A 183 -10.11 6.74 2.40
CA ARG A 183 -10.03 5.76 3.50
C ARG A 183 -8.73 4.97 3.47
N THR A 184 -8.38 4.39 4.60
CA THR A 184 -7.17 3.56 4.77
C THR A 184 -7.23 2.22 4.05
N ARG A 185 -8.43 1.71 3.76
CA ARG A 185 -8.69 0.42 3.09
C ARG A 185 -9.96 0.52 2.23
N PRO A 186 -10.14 -0.36 1.23
CA PRO A 186 -11.34 -0.42 0.39
C PRO A 186 -12.52 -1.05 1.16
N ASP A 187 -12.93 -0.38 2.24
CA ASP A 187 -13.99 -0.79 3.14
C ASP A 187 -14.69 0.45 3.70
N LYS A 188 -16.03 0.46 3.70
CA LYS A 188 -16.85 1.56 4.21
C LYS A 188 -16.68 1.81 5.70
N ALA A 189 -16.27 0.79 6.48
CA ALA A 189 -15.99 0.88 7.90
C ALA A 189 -14.53 1.29 8.21
N ALA A 190 -13.65 1.34 7.19
CA ALA A 190 -12.26 1.73 7.37
C ALA A 190 -12.13 3.20 7.83
N SER A 191 -11.05 3.49 8.57
CA SER A 191 -10.73 4.84 9.02
C SER A 191 -10.61 5.81 7.85
N VAL A 192 -11.08 7.05 8.07
CA VAL A 192 -10.98 8.13 7.09
C VAL A 192 -9.62 8.80 7.23
N LEU A 193 -8.86 8.83 6.13
CA LEU A 193 -7.57 9.52 6.03
C LEU A 193 -7.76 11.01 5.77
N ALA A 194 -8.69 11.33 4.88
CA ALA A 194 -9.00 12.71 4.47
C ALA A 194 -10.43 12.80 3.94
N GLN A 195 -10.98 14.00 3.96
CA GLN A 195 -12.20 14.36 3.23
C GLN A 195 -11.81 15.17 2.00
N VAL A 196 -12.13 14.64 0.81
CA VAL A 196 -11.78 15.25 -0.48
C VAL A 196 -13.00 16.04 -0.99
N PRO A 197 -12.84 17.34 -1.27
CA PRO A 197 -13.92 18.16 -1.81
C PRO A 197 -14.49 17.64 -3.13
N ILE A 198 -15.81 17.75 -3.30
CA ILE A 198 -16.46 17.52 -4.60
C ILE A 198 -15.95 18.57 -5.59
N GLY A 199 -15.60 18.14 -6.80
CA GLY A 199 -14.99 18.98 -7.84
C GLY A 199 -13.48 19.00 -7.84
N GLU A 200 -12.83 18.42 -6.80
CA GLU A 200 -11.37 18.33 -6.76
C GLU A 200 -10.86 17.25 -7.71
N ALA A 201 -9.75 17.55 -8.39
CA ALA A 201 -9.06 16.60 -9.24
C ALA A 201 -8.11 15.74 -8.39
N VAL A 202 -8.19 14.41 -8.56
CA VAL A 202 -7.35 13.43 -7.87
C VAL A 202 -6.71 12.48 -8.87
N GLN A 203 -5.57 11.92 -8.50
CA GLN A 203 -4.88 10.91 -9.30
C GLN A 203 -5.40 9.51 -8.94
N VAL A 204 -5.94 8.79 -9.91
CA VAL A 204 -6.36 7.40 -9.77
C VAL A 204 -5.20 6.51 -10.18
N LEU A 205 -4.69 5.71 -9.23
CA LEU A 205 -3.59 4.78 -9.43
C LEU A 205 -4.06 3.38 -9.85
N GLY A 206 -5.33 3.06 -9.61
CA GLY A 206 -5.91 1.76 -9.94
C GLY A 206 -7.38 1.66 -9.50
N ARG A 207 -8.09 0.63 -10.01
CA ARG A 207 -9.47 0.32 -9.62
C ARG A 207 -9.64 -1.18 -9.46
N GLU A 208 -10.30 -1.59 -8.38
CA GLU A 208 -10.62 -2.98 -8.08
C GLU A 208 -11.87 -3.04 -7.20
N ASP A 209 -12.77 -3.98 -7.48
CA ASP A 209 -13.97 -4.29 -6.68
C ASP A 209 -14.82 -3.08 -6.28
N GLY A 210 -14.98 -2.10 -7.21
CA GLY A 210 -15.77 -0.90 -6.98
C GLY A 210 -15.08 0.18 -6.15
N TRP A 211 -13.80 0.02 -5.83
CA TRP A 211 -12.94 0.99 -5.18
C TRP A 211 -11.85 1.49 -6.13
N ALA A 212 -11.39 2.70 -5.90
CA ALA A 212 -10.24 3.28 -6.58
C ALA A 212 -9.15 3.61 -5.56
N THR A 213 -7.90 3.30 -5.91
CA THR A 213 -6.72 3.78 -5.18
C THR A 213 -6.43 5.19 -5.65
N ILE A 214 -6.45 6.16 -4.74
CA ILE A 214 -6.31 7.59 -5.02
C ILE A 214 -5.02 8.10 -4.38
N GLN A 215 -4.27 8.90 -5.14
CA GLN A 215 -3.19 9.72 -4.60
C GLN A 215 -3.60 11.19 -4.62
N ARG A 216 -3.41 11.87 -3.47
CA ARG A 216 -3.67 13.29 -3.27
C ARG A 216 -2.68 13.86 -2.26
N ASP A 217 -1.98 14.94 -2.61
CA ASP A 217 -1.04 15.65 -1.71
C ASP A 217 -0.04 14.71 -1.01
N GLY A 218 0.44 13.68 -1.72
CA GLY A 218 1.34 12.67 -1.17
C GLY A 218 0.67 11.63 -0.25
N VAL A 219 -0.65 11.68 -0.08
CA VAL A 219 -1.43 10.71 0.68
C VAL A 219 -2.11 9.75 -0.30
N THR A 220 -1.85 8.45 -0.13
CA THR A 220 -2.55 7.40 -0.88
C THR A 220 -3.61 6.75 0.00
N GLY A 221 -4.80 6.57 -0.56
CA GLY A 221 -5.93 5.94 0.12
C GLY A 221 -6.96 5.39 -0.87
N TYR A 222 -8.12 4.98 -0.34
CA TYR A 222 -9.18 4.34 -1.12
C TYR A 222 -10.46 5.18 -1.11
N MET A 223 -11.04 5.34 -2.30
CA MET A 223 -12.33 5.99 -2.52
C MET A 223 -13.23 5.06 -3.34
N MET A 224 -14.54 5.03 -3.09
CA MET A 224 -15.45 4.26 -3.94
C MET A 224 -15.42 4.82 -5.36
N ALA A 225 -15.24 3.95 -6.36
CA ALA A 225 -15.07 4.35 -7.77
C ALA A 225 -16.27 5.12 -8.35
N GLN A 226 -17.46 4.92 -7.77
CA GLN A 226 -18.67 5.65 -8.15
C GLN A 226 -18.60 7.17 -7.91
N TYR A 227 -17.69 7.63 -7.07
CA TYR A 227 -17.47 9.05 -6.78
C TYR A 227 -16.41 9.70 -7.67
N LEU A 228 -16.01 9.05 -8.76
CA LEU A 228 -14.97 9.52 -9.66
C LEU A 228 -15.52 9.61 -11.09
N LYS A 229 -15.34 10.78 -11.74
CA LYS A 229 -15.64 11.01 -13.16
C LYS A 229 -14.38 11.43 -13.90
N ALA A 230 -14.29 11.07 -15.19
CA ALA A 230 -13.19 11.51 -16.04
C ALA A 230 -13.13 13.04 -16.10
N GLN A 231 -11.94 13.60 -16.08
CA GLN A 231 -11.73 15.04 -16.25
C GLN A 231 -12.13 15.43 -17.68
N GLY A 232 -13.17 16.22 -17.84
CA GLY A 232 -13.72 16.64 -19.15
C GLY A 232 -15.09 16.07 -19.49
N GLU A 233 -15.64 15.11 -18.75
CA GLU A 233 -17.08 14.82 -18.80
C GLU A 233 -17.82 15.95 -18.08
N ALA A 234 -18.46 16.80 -18.86
CA ALA A 234 -19.35 17.84 -18.33
C ALA A 234 -20.37 17.17 -17.40
N ALA A 235 -20.60 17.76 -16.23
CA ALA A 235 -21.71 17.34 -15.38
C ALA A 235 -22.98 17.29 -16.25
N PRO A 236 -23.81 16.24 -16.15
CA PRO A 236 -25.01 16.14 -16.97
C PRO A 236 -25.83 17.42 -16.80
N THR A 237 -26.23 17.98 -17.92
CA THR A 237 -27.03 19.20 -17.95
C THR A 237 -28.31 19.01 -17.15
N LEU A 238 -28.95 20.10 -16.74
CA LEU A 238 -30.21 20.02 -16.02
C LEU A 238 -31.25 19.18 -16.79
N GLU A 239 -31.26 19.28 -18.13
CA GLU A 239 -32.13 18.50 -19.01
C GLU A 239 -31.83 17.00 -18.97
N GLU A 240 -30.55 16.61 -18.98
CA GLU A 240 -30.16 15.20 -18.87
C GLU A 240 -30.50 14.62 -17.48
N ARG A 241 -30.37 15.43 -16.44
CA ARG A 241 -30.77 15.03 -15.06
C ARG A 241 -32.26 14.84 -14.93
N VAL A 242 -33.04 15.73 -15.53
CA VAL A 242 -34.52 15.64 -15.58
C VAL A 242 -34.92 14.36 -16.34
N LYS A 243 -34.38 14.13 -17.52
CA LYS A 243 -34.64 12.92 -18.32
C LYS A 243 -34.28 11.61 -17.61
N GLN A 244 -33.23 11.63 -16.80
CA GLN A 244 -32.80 10.49 -16.00
C GLN A 244 -33.72 10.23 -14.80
N LEU A 245 -34.24 11.30 -14.19
CA LEU A 245 -35.24 11.23 -13.13
C LEU A 245 -36.61 10.75 -13.66
N GLU A 246 -37.07 11.26 -14.80
CA GLU A 246 -38.27 10.79 -15.46
C GLU A 246 -38.24 9.31 -15.80
N LYS A 247 -37.08 8.80 -16.32
CA LYS A 247 -36.90 7.39 -16.60
C LYS A 247 -36.96 6.52 -15.33
N ARG A 248 -36.45 7.03 -14.19
CA ARG A 248 -36.53 6.36 -12.90
C ARG A 248 -37.95 6.36 -12.33
N VAL A 249 -38.68 7.43 -12.48
CA VAL A 249 -40.08 7.53 -12.06
C VAL A 249 -40.93 6.53 -12.86
N THR A 250 -40.80 6.53 -14.19
CA THR A 250 -41.51 5.57 -15.05
C THR A 250 -41.24 4.12 -14.73
N ALA A 251 -39.97 3.80 -14.40
CA ALA A 251 -39.58 2.45 -13.98
C ALA A 251 -40.19 2.04 -12.62
N LEU A 252 -40.39 2.99 -11.71
CA LEU A 252 -41.04 2.77 -10.42
C LEU A 252 -42.55 2.63 -10.52
N GLU A 253 -43.17 3.35 -11.47
CA GLU A 253 -44.61 3.28 -11.76
C GLU A 253 -45.02 2.02 -12.55
N GLY A 254 -44.13 1.53 -13.46
CA GLY A 254 -44.34 0.30 -14.22
C GLY A 254 -44.16 -1.00 -13.44
N GLY A 255 -43.62 -0.99 -12.23
CA GLY A 255 -43.46 -2.14 -11.35
C GLY A 255 -44.62 -2.38 -10.36
N ARG A 256 -45.74 -1.67 -10.50
CA ARG A 256 -46.93 -1.81 -9.65
C ARG A 256 -48.14 -2.35 -10.45
N GLY A 257 -47.90 -3.29 -11.36
CA GLY A 257 -48.93 -4.03 -12.07
C GLY A 257 -48.92 -5.51 -11.70
#